data_f50497020846fc19ecdbb54746a4f885
#
_entry.id   f50497020846fc19ecdbb54746a4f885
#
_cell.length_a   1.000
_cell.length_b   1.000
_cell.length_c   1.000
_cell.angle_alpha   90.00
_cell.angle_beta   90.00
_cell.angle_gamma   90.00
#
_symmetry.space_group_name_H-M   'P 1'
#
loop_
_entity.id
_entity.type
_entity.pdbx_description
1 polymer ?
#
loop_
_entity_poly.entity_id
_entity_poly.type
_entity_poly.pdbx_seq_one_letter_code
_entity_poly.pdbx_strand_id
1 'polypeptide(L)'
;MTALFGVGLVLLVALSLSEGLSRWSVALAMRVVPARLRPQVQTLVESFLTGLHSFRSPVDMFLASATSVVSWLLEATMYYMVGRAFGLHLGFNVYLLITAGANLAIAVIATQGGVGPFEFVTQQTAIYFGVDSGVASAYAVALHALVLLPVIAVGLYFLWSINLSLGEVLRGRAPAGATERAADE
;
A
#
# COMPACT_ATOMS: atom_id res chain seq x y z
N MET A 1 -17.52 12.32 3.38
CA MET A 1 -16.26 11.60 3.11
C MET A 1 -16.26 10.99 1.71
N THR A 2 -17.25 10.22 1.29
CA THR A 2 -17.35 9.62 -0.07
C THR A 2 -17.30 10.63 -1.22
N ALA A 3 -17.95 11.79 -1.09
CA ALA A 3 -17.92 12.83 -2.11
C ALA A 3 -16.51 13.43 -2.30
N LEU A 4 -15.76 13.64 -1.21
CA LEU A 4 -14.39 14.18 -1.25
C LEU A 4 -13.43 13.19 -1.94
N PHE A 5 -13.57 11.91 -1.64
CA PHE A 5 -12.80 10.83 -2.27
C PHE A 5 -13.14 10.72 -3.77
N GLY A 6 -14.43 10.79 -4.12
CA GLY A 6 -14.87 10.77 -5.52
C GLY A 6 -14.33 11.95 -6.32
N VAL A 7 -14.37 13.16 -5.74
CA VAL A 7 -13.78 14.36 -6.37
C VAL A 7 -12.27 14.22 -6.54
N GLY A 8 -11.56 13.69 -5.54
CA GLY A 8 -10.12 13.43 -5.63
C GLY A 8 -9.78 12.44 -6.75
N LEU A 9 -10.56 11.37 -6.89
CA LEU A 9 -10.38 10.38 -7.95
C LEU A 9 -10.64 10.98 -9.34
N VAL A 10 -11.73 11.74 -9.50
CA VAL A 10 -12.06 12.42 -10.76
C VAL A 10 -10.98 13.44 -11.13
N LEU A 11 -10.45 14.19 -10.17
CA LEU A 11 -9.33 15.11 -10.38
C LEU A 11 -8.05 14.37 -10.81
N LEU A 12 -7.72 13.25 -10.17
CA LEU A 12 -6.59 12.42 -10.55
C LEU A 12 -6.72 11.89 -11.98
N VAL A 13 -7.89 11.38 -12.35
CA VAL A 13 -8.17 10.91 -13.71
C VAL A 13 -8.11 12.07 -14.71
N ALA A 14 -8.68 13.23 -14.40
CA ALA A 14 -8.63 14.41 -15.25
C ALA A 14 -7.18 14.92 -15.46
N LEU A 15 -6.36 14.91 -14.40
CA LEU A 15 -4.94 15.24 -14.49
C LEU A 15 -4.15 14.23 -15.33
N SER A 16 -4.51 12.95 -15.29
CA SER A 16 -3.85 11.90 -16.10
C SER A 16 -4.18 12.01 -17.59
N LEU A 17 -5.40 12.46 -17.93
CA LEU A 17 -5.89 12.53 -19.30
C LEU A 17 -5.53 13.85 -20.00
N SER A 18 -5.27 14.94 -19.26
CA SER A 18 -5.05 16.28 -19.82
C SER A 18 -3.66 16.82 -19.49
N GLU A 19 -2.78 16.90 -20.50
CA GLU A 19 -1.45 17.52 -20.36
C GLU A 19 -1.50 19.00 -19.96
N GLY A 20 -2.49 19.74 -20.45
CA GLY A 20 -2.66 21.14 -20.14
C GLY A 20 -3.02 21.36 -18.67
N LEU A 21 -3.93 20.54 -18.14
CA LEU A 21 -4.36 20.63 -16.75
C LEU A 21 -3.24 20.22 -15.79
N SER A 22 -2.48 19.20 -16.15
CA SER A 22 -1.33 18.73 -15.39
C SER A 22 -0.22 19.79 -15.32
N ARG A 23 0.15 20.41 -16.43
CA ARG A 23 1.14 21.51 -16.46
C ARG A 23 0.67 22.74 -15.68
N TRP A 24 -0.61 23.10 -15.78
CA TRP A 24 -1.18 24.22 -15.05
C TRP A 24 -1.20 24.00 -13.54
N SER A 25 -1.62 22.81 -13.09
CA SER A 25 -1.64 22.45 -11.66
C SER A 25 -0.23 22.41 -11.06
N VAL A 26 0.77 21.92 -11.80
CA VAL A 26 2.19 21.96 -11.40
C VAL A 26 2.67 23.40 -11.28
N ALA A 27 2.39 24.24 -12.27
CA ALA A 27 2.79 25.65 -12.24
C ALA A 27 2.15 26.41 -11.06
N LEU A 28 0.91 26.08 -10.71
CA LEU A 28 0.23 26.66 -9.55
C LEU A 28 0.84 26.19 -8.23
N ALA A 29 1.09 24.87 -8.10
CA ALA A 29 1.73 24.30 -6.92
C ALA A 29 3.13 24.86 -6.70
N MET A 30 3.91 25.07 -7.78
CA MET A 30 5.27 25.62 -7.72
C MET A 30 5.32 27.08 -7.26
N ARG A 31 4.21 27.83 -7.33
CA ARG A 31 4.15 29.21 -6.79
C ARG A 31 4.15 29.23 -5.27
N VAL A 32 3.61 28.21 -4.62
CA VAL A 32 3.49 28.10 -3.16
C VAL A 32 4.74 27.45 -2.54
N VAL A 33 5.51 26.68 -3.33
CA VAL A 33 6.69 25.97 -2.84
C VAL A 33 7.88 26.91 -2.67
N PRO A 34 8.53 26.93 -1.48
CA PRO A 34 9.76 27.67 -1.23
C PRO A 34 10.86 27.31 -2.23
N ALA A 35 11.67 28.30 -2.65
CA ALA A 35 12.69 28.13 -3.68
C ALA A 35 13.67 26.98 -3.42
N ARG A 36 13.97 26.70 -2.13
CA ARG A 36 14.88 25.60 -1.73
C ARG A 36 14.34 24.21 -2.00
N LEU A 37 13.01 24.03 -2.02
CA LEU A 37 12.34 22.73 -2.19
C LEU A 37 11.87 22.51 -3.64
N ARG A 38 11.89 23.55 -4.47
CA ARG A 38 11.41 23.48 -5.87
C ARG A 38 12.04 22.35 -6.68
N PRO A 39 13.39 22.12 -6.67
CA PRO A 39 13.99 21.05 -7.46
C PRO A 39 13.47 19.66 -7.04
N GLN A 40 13.37 19.41 -5.73
CA GLN A 40 12.91 18.13 -5.20
C GLN A 40 11.42 17.89 -5.52
N VAL A 41 10.59 18.91 -5.34
CA VAL A 41 9.15 18.85 -5.67
C VAL A 41 8.96 18.67 -7.17
N GLN A 42 9.73 19.37 -8.00
CA GLN A 42 9.67 19.22 -9.45
C GLN A 42 9.98 17.80 -9.90
N THR A 43 11.05 17.19 -9.40
CA THR A 43 11.41 15.80 -9.71
C THR A 43 10.33 14.83 -9.28
N LEU A 44 9.75 15.02 -8.07
CA LEU A 44 8.64 14.19 -7.59
C LEU A 44 7.40 14.32 -8.47
N VAL A 45 7.06 15.53 -8.87
CA VAL A 45 5.90 15.80 -9.74
C VAL A 45 6.12 15.23 -11.13
N GLU A 46 7.30 15.40 -11.73
CA GLU A 46 7.64 14.86 -13.03
C GLU A 46 7.58 13.32 -13.01
N SER A 47 8.15 12.69 -11.97
CA SER A 47 8.08 11.24 -11.77
C SER A 47 6.65 10.75 -11.61
N PHE A 48 5.83 11.48 -10.85
CA PHE A 48 4.41 11.18 -10.67
C PHE A 48 3.63 11.29 -11.99
N LEU A 49 3.85 12.37 -12.75
CA LEU A 49 3.20 12.58 -14.05
C LEU A 49 3.64 11.52 -15.06
N THR A 50 4.91 11.13 -15.06
CA THR A 50 5.42 10.04 -15.90
C THR A 50 4.73 8.72 -15.56
N GLY A 51 4.55 8.42 -14.26
CA GLY A 51 3.78 7.27 -13.82
C GLY A 51 2.31 7.31 -14.28
N LEU A 52 1.69 8.50 -14.28
CA LEU A 52 0.32 8.68 -14.78
C LEU A 52 0.19 8.47 -16.30
N HIS A 53 1.27 8.65 -17.07
CA HIS A 53 1.26 8.36 -18.51
C HIS A 53 0.96 6.88 -18.83
N SER A 54 1.33 5.96 -17.94
CA SER A 54 1.00 4.53 -18.07
C SER A 54 -0.50 4.27 -18.07
N PHE A 55 -1.30 5.15 -17.44
CA PHE A 55 -2.77 5.06 -17.46
C PHE A 55 -3.42 5.50 -18.78
N ARG A 56 -2.66 6.00 -19.74
CA ARG A 56 -3.17 6.37 -21.08
C ARG A 56 -3.35 5.16 -22.00
N SER A 57 -2.66 4.06 -21.73
CA SER A 57 -2.85 2.81 -22.45
C SER A 57 -4.06 2.08 -21.86
N PRO A 58 -5.14 1.84 -22.62
CA PRO A 58 -6.29 1.10 -22.11
C PRO A 58 -5.94 -0.35 -21.78
N VAL A 59 -4.94 -0.93 -22.42
CA VAL A 59 -4.43 -2.28 -22.13
C VAL A 59 -3.72 -2.30 -20.79
N ASP A 60 -2.81 -1.36 -20.53
CA ASP A 60 -2.06 -1.30 -19.26
C ASP A 60 -3.01 -1.01 -18.09
N MET A 61 -4.01 -0.14 -18.30
CA MET A 61 -5.03 0.14 -17.32
C MET A 61 -5.90 -1.10 -17.01
N PHE A 62 -6.28 -1.85 -18.05
CA PHE A 62 -7.00 -3.10 -17.86
C PHE A 62 -6.16 -4.14 -17.11
N LEU A 63 -4.90 -4.35 -17.50
CA LEU A 63 -4.00 -5.27 -16.83
C LEU A 63 -3.75 -4.88 -15.37
N ALA A 64 -3.50 -3.60 -15.10
CA ALA A 64 -3.31 -3.10 -13.73
C ALA A 64 -4.57 -3.29 -12.88
N SER A 65 -5.76 -3.01 -13.45
CA SER A 65 -7.02 -3.22 -12.75
C SER A 65 -7.29 -4.70 -12.50
N ALA A 66 -7.07 -5.56 -13.50
CA ALA A 66 -7.27 -7.00 -13.39
C ALA A 66 -6.33 -7.62 -12.34
N THR A 67 -5.05 -7.28 -12.38
CA THR A 67 -4.07 -7.74 -11.38
C THR A 67 -4.42 -7.24 -9.97
N SER A 68 -4.88 -5.99 -9.82
CA SER A 68 -5.34 -5.46 -8.54
C SER A 68 -6.54 -6.23 -8.01
N VAL A 69 -7.56 -6.48 -8.83
CA VAL A 69 -8.74 -7.26 -8.43
C VAL A 69 -8.35 -8.68 -8.01
N VAL A 70 -7.49 -9.35 -8.79
CA VAL A 70 -7.00 -10.68 -8.47
C VAL A 70 -6.25 -10.67 -7.13
N SER A 71 -5.37 -9.71 -6.90
CA SER A 71 -4.62 -9.58 -5.64
C SER A 71 -5.55 -9.40 -4.44
N TRP A 72 -6.54 -8.52 -4.54
CA TRP A 72 -7.53 -8.29 -3.48
C TRP A 72 -8.39 -9.52 -3.20
N LEU A 73 -8.78 -10.26 -4.24
CA LEU A 73 -9.54 -11.50 -4.08
C LEU A 73 -8.70 -12.61 -3.45
N LEU A 74 -7.41 -12.73 -3.80
CA LEU A 74 -6.48 -13.69 -3.18
C LEU A 74 -6.28 -13.35 -1.70
N GLU A 75 -6.09 -12.09 -1.37
CA GLU A 75 -5.96 -11.65 0.03
C GLU A 75 -7.24 -11.97 0.82
N ALA A 76 -8.41 -11.61 0.30
CA ALA A 76 -9.69 -11.93 0.96
C ALA A 76 -9.92 -13.44 1.08
N THR A 77 -9.45 -14.23 0.12
CA THR A 77 -9.50 -15.71 0.18
C THR A 77 -8.60 -16.24 1.30
N MET A 78 -7.41 -15.69 1.45
CA MET A 78 -6.54 -16.03 2.58
C MET A 78 -7.22 -15.70 3.92
N TYR A 79 -7.82 -14.52 4.06
CA TYR A 79 -8.58 -14.13 5.27
C TYR A 79 -9.72 -15.10 5.55
N TYR A 80 -10.46 -15.51 4.50
CA TYR A 80 -11.49 -16.52 4.58
C TYR A 80 -10.96 -17.87 5.06
N MET A 81 -9.84 -18.35 4.49
CA MET A 81 -9.26 -19.64 4.88
C MET A 81 -8.81 -19.64 6.33
N VAL A 82 -8.15 -18.56 6.79
CA VAL A 82 -7.78 -18.41 8.20
C VAL A 82 -9.03 -18.35 9.08
N GLY A 83 -10.06 -17.61 8.69
CA GLY A 83 -11.32 -17.55 9.41
C GLY A 83 -11.98 -18.92 9.55
N ARG A 84 -11.96 -19.73 8.48
CA ARG A 84 -12.44 -21.13 8.52
C ARG A 84 -11.65 -22.01 9.50
N ALA A 85 -10.33 -21.81 9.58
CA ALA A 85 -9.49 -22.52 10.57
C ALA A 85 -9.83 -22.13 12.02
N PHE A 86 -10.30 -20.90 12.26
CA PHE A 86 -10.82 -20.44 13.56
C PHE A 86 -12.28 -20.82 13.80
N GLY A 87 -12.91 -21.60 12.91
CA GLY A 87 -14.31 -21.97 13.02
C GLY A 87 -15.30 -20.83 12.72
N LEU A 88 -14.88 -19.77 12.09
CA LEU A 88 -15.75 -18.66 11.71
C LEU A 88 -16.63 -19.06 10.51
N HIS A 89 -17.96 -18.98 10.70
CA HIS A 89 -18.95 -19.31 9.67
C HIS A 89 -19.52 -18.04 9.02
N LEU A 90 -18.61 -17.11 8.65
CA LEU A 90 -18.98 -15.86 7.99
C LEU A 90 -19.02 -16.06 6.47
N GLY A 91 -19.86 -15.27 5.79
CA GLY A 91 -19.89 -15.23 4.34
C GLY A 91 -18.64 -14.58 3.76
N PHE A 92 -18.25 -14.95 2.53
CA PHE A 92 -17.06 -14.40 1.86
C PHE A 92 -17.07 -12.88 1.73
N ASN A 93 -18.26 -12.27 1.58
CA ASN A 93 -18.47 -10.81 1.55
C ASN A 93 -17.98 -10.11 2.84
N VAL A 94 -18.07 -10.79 3.99
CA VAL A 94 -17.57 -10.24 5.26
C VAL A 94 -16.05 -10.19 5.25
N TYR A 95 -15.38 -11.20 4.69
CA TYR A 95 -13.93 -11.18 4.55
C TYR A 95 -13.44 -10.14 3.57
N LEU A 96 -14.18 -9.88 2.48
CA LEU A 96 -13.91 -8.74 1.61
C LEU A 96 -14.00 -7.41 2.36
N LEU A 97 -15.01 -7.27 3.24
CA LEU A 97 -15.17 -6.07 4.07
C LEU A 97 -14.01 -5.93 5.07
N ILE A 98 -13.61 -7.04 5.72
CA ILE A 98 -12.46 -7.06 6.64
C ILE A 98 -11.18 -6.64 5.89
N THR A 99 -10.92 -7.25 4.72
CA THR A 99 -9.74 -6.93 3.88
C THR A 99 -9.72 -5.45 3.53
N ALA A 100 -10.82 -4.92 2.99
CA ALA A 100 -10.90 -3.50 2.60
C ALA A 100 -10.76 -2.57 3.82
N GLY A 101 -11.44 -2.88 4.93
CA GLY A 101 -11.42 -2.07 6.14
C GLY A 101 -10.05 -2.06 6.82
N ALA A 102 -9.40 -3.22 6.95
CA ALA A 102 -8.07 -3.34 7.54
C ALA A 102 -7.01 -2.58 6.73
N ASN A 103 -7.00 -2.75 5.40
CA ASN A 103 -6.08 -2.03 4.52
C ASN A 103 -6.32 -0.52 4.54
N LEU A 104 -7.58 -0.07 4.58
CA LEU A 104 -7.90 1.36 4.71
C LEU A 104 -7.45 1.91 6.07
N ALA A 105 -7.61 1.16 7.15
CA ALA A 105 -7.17 1.57 8.48
C ALA A 105 -5.65 1.77 8.55
N ILE A 106 -4.87 0.85 7.97
CA ILE A 106 -3.40 0.98 7.87
C ILE A 106 -3.01 2.20 7.04
N ALA A 107 -3.71 2.45 5.93
CA ALA A 107 -3.43 3.58 5.05
C ALA A 107 -3.71 4.94 5.73
N VAL A 108 -4.73 5.02 6.60
CA VAL A 108 -5.11 6.26 7.30
C VAL A 108 -4.29 6.46 8.57
N ILE A 109 -4.05 5.38 9.32
CA ILE A 109 -3.32 5.43 10.59
C ILE A 109 -1.97 4.76 10.36
N ALA A 110 -0.99 5.56 9.94
CA ALA A 110 0.36 5.08 9.64
C ALA A 110 1.09 4.61 10.90
N THR A 111 0.87 3.34 11.28
CA THR A 111 1.66 2.66 12.32
C THR A 111 2.68 1.73 11.69
N GLN A 112 3.76 1.44 12.41
CA GLN A 112 4.77 0.51 11.91
C GLN A 112 4.19 -0.89 11.77
N GLY A 113 4.19 -1.41 10.53
CA GLY A 113 3.63 -2.72 10.22
C GLY A 113 2.11 -2.82 10.33
N GLY A 114 1.38 -1.70 10.51
CA GLY A 114 -0.09 -1.72 10.65
C GLY A 114 -0.59 -2.21 12.01
N VAL A 115 0.32 -2.42 13.00
CA VAL A 115 -0.03 -2.94 14.34
C VAL A 115 -0.98 -1.99 15.05
N GLY A 116 -2.05 -2.51 15.57
CA GLY A 116 -3.16 -1.82 16.22
C GLY A 116 -4.34 -1.59 15.27
N PRO A 117 -4.24 -0.73 14.25
CA PRO A 117 -5.34 -0.46 13.32
C PRO A 117 -5.86 -1.69 12.58
N PHE A 118 -4.96 -2.58 12.14
CA PHE A 118 -5.33 -3.83 11.47
C PHE A 118 -6.16 -4.72 12.37
N GLU A 119 -5.64 -5.02 13.57
CA GLU A 119 -6.31 -5.90 14.54
C GLU A 119 -7.64 -5.29 14.97
N PHE A 120 -7.66 -4.00 15.26
CA PHE A 120 -8.86 -3.31 15.71
C PHE A 120 -9.99 -3.43 14.68
N VAL A 121 -9.74 -3.08 13.41
CA VAL A 121 -10.77 -3.14 12.38
C VAL A 121 -11.19 -4.58 12.08
N THR A 122 -10.24 -5.51 12.00
CA THR A 122 -10.51 -6.92 11.78
C THR A 122 -11.38 -7.49 12.89
N GLN A 123 -10.99 -7.26 14.15
CA GLN A 123 -11.73 -7.71 15.33
C GLN A 123 -13.13 -7.10 15.40
N GLN A 124 -13.25 -5.77 15.28
CA GLN A 124 -14.53 -5.09 15.39
C GLN A 124 -15.51 -5.51 14.29
N THR A 125 -15.01 -5.71 13.07
CA THR A 125 -15.82 -6.21 11.98
C THR A 125 -16.33 -7.63 12.27
N ALA A 126 -15.45 -8.54 12.73
CA ALA A 126 -15.86 -9.90 13.08
C ALA A 126 -16.89 -9.92 14.21
N ILE A 127 -16.72 -9.12 15.27
CA ILE A 127 -17.66 -8.97 16.37
C ILE A 127 -19.02 -8.46 15.87
N TYR A 128 -19.02 -7.46 15.00
CA TYR A 128 -20.25 -6.90 14.41
C TYR A 128 -21.08 -7.98 13.68
N PHE A 129 -20.41 -8.96 13.07
CA PHE A 129 -21.07 -10.10 12.42
C PHE A 129 -21.29 -11.31 13.35
N GLY A 130 -21.21 -11.11 14.66
CA GLY A 130 -21.64 -12.09 15.68
C GLY A 130 -20.57 -13.07 16.13
N VAL A 131 -19.28 -12.80 15.82
CA VAL A 131 -18.17 -13.61 16.35
C VAL A 131 -17.90 -13.23 17.81
N ASP A 132 -17.65 -14.24 18.66
CA ASP A 132 -17.20 -14.00 20.03
C ASP A 132 -15.94 -13.13 20.08
N SER A 133 -15.88 -12.22 21.06
CA SER A 133 -14.78 -11.23 21.13
C SER A 133 -13.40 -11.86 21.31
N GLY A 134 -13.31 -12.96 22.07
CA GLY A 134 -12.06 -13.67 22.28
C GLY A 134 -11.57 -14.35 20.97
N VAL A 135 -12.49 -15.00 20.26
CA VAL A 135 -12.21 -15.64 18.97
C VAL A 135 -11.87 -14.59 17.91
N ALA A 136 -12.59 -13.47 17.87
CA ALA A 136 -12.32 -12.37 16.95
C ALA A 136 -10.94 -11.75 17.18
N SER A 137 -10.53 -11.57 18.45
CA SER A 137 -9.20 -11.08 18.81
C SER A 137 -8.10 -12.06 18.37
N ALA A 138 -8.26 -13.33 18.69
CA ALA A 138 -7.30 -14.38 18.32
C ALA A 138 -7.18 -14.49 16.80
N TYR A 139 -8.29 -14.45 16.08
CA TYR A 139 -8.32 -14.40 14.61
C TYR A 139 -7.57 -13.20 14.06
N ALA A 140 -7.83 -11.99 14.56
CA ALA A 140 -7.20 -10.77 14.08
C ALA A 140 -5.66 -10.78 14.25
N VAL A 141 -5.18 -11.22 15.42
CA VAL A 141 -3.74 -11.34 15.72
C VAL A 141 -3.08 -12.42 14.86
N ALA A 142 -3.70 -13.60 14.77
CA ALA A 142 -3.15 -14.69 13.95
C ALA A 142 -3.11 -14.32 12.47
N LEU A 143 -4.17 -13.67 11.95
CA LEU A 143 -4.24 -13.20 10.58
C LEU A 143 -3.13 -12.18 10.29
N HIS A 144 -2.95 -11.21 11.18
CA HIS A 144 -1.89 -10.20 11.01
C HIS A 144 -0.49 -10.83 11.03
N ALA A 145 -0.24 -11.75 11.95
CA ALA A 145 1.02 -12.49 11.98
C ALA A 145 1.25 -13.26 10.66
N LEU A 146 0.21 -13.86 10.11
CA LEU A 146 0.28 -14.62 8.85
C LEU A 146 0.56 -13.71 7.63
N VAL A 147 0.11 -12.47 7.66
CA VAL A 147 0.43 -11.45 6.64
C VAL A 147 1.86 -10.96 6.79
N LEU A 148 2.30 -10.66 8.02
CA LEU A 148 3.61 -10.06 8.27
C LEU A 148 4.78 -11.04 8.19
N LEU A 149 4.62 -12.26 8.70
CA LEU A 149 5.72 -13.23 8.79
C LEU A 149 6.37 -13.55 7.44
N PRO A 150 5.62 -13.84 6.36
CA PRO A 150 6.20 -14.08 5.04
C PRO A 150 6.97 -12.87 4.51
N VAL A 151 6.43 -11.67 4.68
CA VAL A 151 7.06 -10.43 4.22
C VAL A 151 8.37 -10.19 4.96
N ILE A 152 8.36 -10.35 6.30
CA ILE A 152 9.56 -10.24 7.13
C ILE A 152 10.59 -11.29 6.74
N ALA A 153 10.16 -12.55 6.58
CA ALA A 153 11.07 -13.67 6.24
C ALA A 153 11.74 -13.45 4.87
N VAL A 154 10.97 -13.05 3.86
CA VAL A 154 11.49 -12.75 2.53
C VAL A 154 12.41 -11.52 2.57
N GLY A 155 12.01 -10.46 3.28
CA GLY A 155 12.85 -9.27 3.46
C GLY A 155 14.19 -9.58 4.11
N LEU A 156 14.19 -10.37 5.19
CA LEU A 156 15.42 -10.81 5.87
C LEU A 156 16.29 -11.69 4.98
N TYR A 157 15.66 -12.61 4.22
CA TYR A 157 16.39 -13.45 3.25
C TYR A 157 17.11 -12.60 2.21
N PHE A 158 16.45 -11.60 1.61
CA PHE A 158 17.11 -10.71 0.66
C PHE A 158 18.20 -9.86 1.29
N LEU A 159 18.00 -9.31 2.49
CA LEU A 159 19.04 -8.57 3.22
C LEU A 159 20.28 -9.43 3.42
N TRP A 160 20.09 -10.68 3.79
CA TRP A 160 21.19 -11.61 3.98
C TRP A 160 21.88 -11.97 2.65
N SER A 161 21.12 -12.19 1.57
CA SER A 161 21.64 -12.59 0.25
C SER A 161 22.50 -11.52 -0.42
N ILE A 162 22.22 -10.22 -0.17
CA ILE A 162 22.99 -9.10 -0.70
C ILE A 162 24.07 -8.58 0.25
N ASN A 163 24.38 -9.33 1.33
CA ASN A 163 25.37 -8.98 2.36
C ASN A 163 25.18 -7.58 2.99
N LEU A 164 23.96 -7.05 2.99
CA LEU A 164 23.64 -5.81 3.70
C LEU A 164 23.41 -6.10 5.18
N SER A 165 24.18 -5.44 6.04
CA SER A 165 23.90 -5.50 7.47
C SER A 165 22.68 -4.65 7.81
N LEU A 166 21.85 -5.14 8.74
CA LEU A 166 20.72 -4.37 9.30
C LEU A 166 21.15 -2.99 9.81
N GLY A 167 22.40 -2.87 10.31
CA GLY A 167 22.97 -1.63 10.78
C GLY A 167 23.25 -0.61 9.66
N GLU A 168 23.54 -1.06 8.44
CA GLU A 168 23.73 -0.19 7.28
C GLU A 168 22.40 0.31 6.74
N VAL A 169 21.39 -0.56 6.70
CA VAL A 169 20.03 -0.19 6.29
C VAL A 169 19.44 0.85 7.25
N LEU A 170 19.58 0.65 8.55
CA LEU A 170 19.08 1.59 9.57
C LEU A 170 19.82 2.94 9.57
N ARG A 171 21.08 2.97 9.12
CA ARG A 171 21.88 4.20 9.00
C ARG A 171 21.66 4.93 7.66
N GLY A 172 20.84 4.40 6.75
CA GLY A 172 20.58 4.99 5.43
C GLY A 172 21.83 5.10 4.54
N ARG A 173 22.86 4.28 4.78
CA ARG A 173 24.07 4.25 3.96
C ARG A 173 23.87 3.30 2.79
N ALA A 174 24.12 3.80 1.57
CA ALA A 174 24.21 2.95 0.38
C ALA A 174 25.34 1.89 0.58
N PRO A 175 25.17 0.66 0.05
CA PRO A 175 26.18 -0.39 0.18
C PRO A 175 27.51 0.08 -0.42
N ALA A 176 28.61 -0.14 0.32
CA ALA A 176 29.96 0.30 -0.03
C ALA A 176 30.46 -0.20 -1.41
N GLY A 177 29.83 -1.22 -1.98
CA GLY A 177 30.15 -1.75 -3.32
C GLY A 177 29.45 -1.09 -4.49
N ALA A 178 28.51 -0.18 -4.27
CA ALA A 178 27.80 0.50 -5.36
C ALA A 178 28.61 1.68 -5.94
N THR A 179 29.49 2.27 -5.13
CA THR A 179 30.35 3.37 -5.52
C THR A 179 31.60 2.93 -6.30
N GLU A 180 32.09 1.72 -6.09
CA GLU A 180 33.25 1.20 -6.84
C GLU A 180 32.90 0.80 -8.27
N ARG A 181 31.69 0.27 -8.52
CA ARG A 181 31.26 -0.11 -9.88
C ARG A 181 30.93 1.10 -10.78
N ALA A 182 30.55 2.23 -10.21
CA ALA A 182 30.28 3.44 -10.95
C ALA A 182 31.54 4.27 -11.28
N ALA A 183 32.70 3.90 -10.71
CA ALA A 183 33.98 4.55 -10.98
C ALA A 183 34.84 3.80 -12.05
N ASP A 184 34.43 2.56 -12.39
CA ASP A 184 35.13 1.70 -13.37
C ASP A 184 34.39 1.65 -14.75
N GLU A 185 33.28 2.39 -14.93
CA GLU A 185 32.58 2.61 -16.21
C GLU A 185 32.77 4.08 -16.70
#